data_ea759a87685ce5c1a742703c9f2e4b8d
#
_entry.id   ea759a87685ce5c1a742703c9f2e4b8d
#
_cell.length_a   1.000
_cell.length_b   1.000
_cell.length_c   1.000
_cell.angle_alpha   90.00
_cell.angle_beta   90.00
_cell.angle_gamma   90.00
#
_symmetry.space_group_name_H-M   'P 1'
#
loop_
_entity.id
_entity.type
_entity.pdbx_description
1 polymer ?
#
loop_
_entity_poly.entity_id
_entity_poly.type
_entity_poly.pdbx_seq_one_letter_code
_entity_poly.pdbx_strand_id
1 'polypeptide(L)'
;MIGDAEASTTEAPGRDAARRHGATLEIRNFTKRFPGVLAVGDLDLTVEPGEILALLGQNGAGKSTLIKALAGVYPHGSYEGDIRLGGRPHQPRSISEAEEAGIVLVPQEIAVAHTLNLAENIFLNAEPTRFGFIDSATRLAKAKQVLRGFAIDLDPATPMSALDLATQQLVVIARALSKNARVLILDEPTAALTDTEARRLFDHMRTLRARGVSIIFVSHRLAEVFAIADRIAVMRDGRLSGVHATAKTSRDAIVMEMVGAVRSGAVKGMAAPERGVTALEARNLSVASEGGQHRQFVTDLNFSVARGEILGLFGLLGAGCAETMLALFGAWQGHVEGRIFLGGREIAVKSPSDAISHGLGLMAQDRRDALIIDHSIADNIAIASLPAVTEGGFLDKPKLRRRVADLIGRVGIKATFMDAAVGSLSGGNQQKVQIARWLAADTRILLQIDPTRGVDVGARAEIHAIWRGLAAEGRTIIVTSSEAEELVDVCHRVLVLRQGRLVAELTGPQLTEDHLLLAATGV
;
A
#
# COMPACT_ATOMS: atom_id res chain seq x y z
N MET A 1 -42.35 24.41 47.23
CA MET A 1 -42.68 23.65 46.00
C MET A 1 -41.41 23.57 45.16
N ILE A 2 -40.78 22.46 45.30
CA ILE A 2 -39.49 22.15 44.69
C ILE A 2 -39.83 21.27 43.50
N GLY A 3 -39.45 21.69 42.29
CA GLY A 3 -39.66 20.96 41.07
C GLY A 3 -38.40 20.18 40.73
N ASP A 4 -38.51 18.86 40.67
CA ASP A 4 -37.46 17.91 40.27
C ASP A 4 -37.13 18.07 38.80
N ALA A 5 -35.85 18.29 38.52
CA ALA A 5 -35.30 18.23 37.15
C ALA A 5 -34.81 16.79 36.91
N GLU A 6 -35.56 16.07 36.08
CA GLU A 6 -35.14 14.76 35.57
C GLU A 6 -33.91 14.86 34.66
N ALA A 7 -32.88 14.16 35.05
CA ALA A 7 -31.67 13.96 34.23
C ALA A 7 -31.97 12.95 33.12
N SER A 8 -32.02 13.43 31.88
CA SER A 8 -32.09 12.63 30.67
C SER A 8 -30.74 11.91 30.45
N THR A 9 -30.69 10.65 30.78
CA THR A 9 -29.63 9.71 30.39
C THR A 9 -29.75 9.44 28.88
N THR A 10 -28.81 9.95 28.12
CA THR A 10 -28.65 9.63 26.68
C THR A 10 -28.16 8.19 26.57
N GLU A 11 -29.06 7.27 26.30
CA GLU A 11 -28.71 5.90 25.90
C GLU A 11 -27.91 5.90 24.60
N ALA A 12 -26.81 5.13 24.59
CA ALA A 12 -26.00 4.86 23.41
C ALA A 12 -26.86 4.12 22.35
N PRO A 13 -26.68 4.41 21.04
CA PRO A 13 -27.53 3.86 19.99
C PRO A 13 -27.34 2.35 19.85
N GLY A 14 -28.43 1.69 20.15
CA GLY A 14 -28.96 0.41 19.74
C GLY A 14 -28.05 -0.75 19.37
N ARG A 15 -27.92 -1.71 20.31
CA ARG A 15 -27.55 -3.11 20.06
C ARG A 15 -28.58 -3.93 19.23
N ASP A 16 -29.65 -3.32 18.73
CA ASP A 16 -30.82 -4.04 18.16
C ASP A 16 -30.92 -4.07 16.63
N ALA A 17 -29.92 -3.55 15.88
CA ALA A 17 -29.99 -3.53 14.42
C ALA A 17 -29.57 -4.83 13.71
N ALA A 18 -29.15 -5.88 14.43
CA ALA A 18 -28.53 -7.10 13.88
C ALA A 18 -29.48 -8.31 13.70
N ARG A 19 -30.79 -8.13 13.77
CA ARG A 19 -31.74 -9.23 13.48
C ARG A 19 -32.31 -9.13 12.06
N ARG A 20 -31.44 -9.31 11.03
CA ARG A 20 -31.92 -9.62 9.68
C ARG A 20 -31.80 -11.13 9.45
N HIS A 21 -32.94 -11.81 9.47
CA HIS A 21 -33.04 -13.20 9.01
C HIS A 21 -32.79 -13.21 7.50
N GLY A 22 -31.60 -13.67 7.10
CA GLY A 22 -31.26 -13.80 5.67
C GLY A 22 -29.84 -13.46 5.24
N ALA A 23 -28.96 -12.95 6.12
CA ALA A 23 -27.58 -12.65 5.78
C ALA A 23 -26.81 -13.89 5.29
N THR A 24 -25.94 -13.72 4.27
CA THR A 24 -25.07 -14.80 3.80
C THR A 24 -24.02 -15.18 4.83
N LEU A 25 -23.42 -14.18 5.48
CA LEU A 25 -22.41 -14.36 6.53
C LEU A 25 -22.77 -13.51 7.75
N GLU A 26 -22.80 -14.12 8.91
CA GLU A 26 -22.98 -13.43 10.19
C GLU A 26 -21.80 -13.75 11.11
N ILE A 27 -21.23 -12.72 11.70
CA ILE A 27 -20.12 -12.78 12.65
C ILE A 27 -20.62 -12.10 13.92
N ARG A 28 -20.49 -12.77 15.07
CA ARG A 28 -20.95 -12.25 16.36
C ARG A 28 -19.89 -12.42 17.44
N ASN A 29 -19.59 -11.34 18.16
CA ASN A 29 -18.63 -11.29 19.27
C ASN A 29 -17.27 -11.91 18.91
N PHE A 30 -16.82 -11.75 17.66
CA PHE A 30 -15.58 -12.37 17.21
C PHE A 30 -14.38 -11.73 17.90
N THR A 31 -13.59 -12.56 18.59
CA THR A 31 -12.39 -12.13 19.31
C THR A 31 -11.23 -13.07 19.01
N LYS A 32 -10.09 -12.50 18.60
CA LYS A 32 -8.85 -13.26 18.39
C LYS A 32 -7.70 -12.61 19.13
N ARG A 33 -7.04 -13.43 19.95
CA ARG A 33 -5.85 -13.05 20.70
C ARG A 33 -4.64 -13.81 20.20
N PHE A 34 -3.50 -13.12 20.14
CA PHE A 34 -2.18 -13.72 20.02
C PHE A 34 -1.39 -13.44 21.31
N PRO A 35 -0.27 -14.14 21.60
CA PRO A 35 0.53 -13.86 22.78
C PRO A 35 0.86 -12.36 22.91
N GLY A 36 0.32 -11.73 23.96
CA GLY A 36 0.52 -10.31 24.25
C GLY A 36 -0.26 -9.29 23.40
N VAL A 37 -1.08 -9.74 22.41
CA VAL A 37 -1.79 -8.83 21.51
C VAL A 37 -3.24 -9.23 21.31
N LEU A 38 -4.17 -8.31 21.50
CA LEU A 38 -5.56 -8.44 21.07
C LEU A 38 -5.65 -7.98 19.60
N ALA A 39 -5.74 -8.95 18.69
CA ALA A 39 -5.75 -8.63 17.25
C ALA A 39 -7.14 -8.22 16.75
N VAL A 40 -8.20 -8.85 17.27
CA VAL A 40 -9.61 -8.47 17.04
C VAL A 40 -10.36 -8.68 18.33
N GLY A 41 -11.21 -7.72 18.73
CA GLY A 41 -12.00 -7.78 19.95
C GLY A 41 -13.45 -7.42 19.72
N ASP A 42 -14.35 -8.34 20.08
CA ASP A 42 -15.80 -8.14 20.14
C ASP A 42 -16.39 -7.56 18.85
N LEU A 43 -16.08 -8.20 17.70
CA LEU A 43 -16.48 -7.74 16.39
C LEU A 43 -17.78 -8.41 15.94
N ASP A 44 -18.78 -7.58 15.59
CA ASP A 44 -20.04 -8.00 14.97
C ASP A 44 -20.12 -7.48 13.53
N LEU A 45 -20.29 -8.37 12.55
CA LEU A 45 -20.36 -8.00 11.14
C LEU A 45 -21.34 -8.93 10.39
N THR A 46 -22.10 -8.36 9.47
CA THR A 46 -22.98 -9.10 8.57
C THR A 46 -22.66 -8.78 7.12
N VAL A 47 -22.75 -9.80 6.25
CA VAL A 47 -22.66 -9.65 4.79
C VAL A 47 -23.97 -10.17 4.20
N GLU A 48 -24.63 -9.31 3.44
CA GLU A 48 -25.93 -9.62 2.81
C GLU A 48 -25.73 -10.49 1.55
N PRO A 49 -26.78 -11.22 1.09
CA PRO A 49 -26.69 -12.01 -0.13
C PRO A 49 -26.41 -11.14 -1.36
N GLY A 50 -25.40 -11.53 -2.14
CA GLY A 50 -25.01 -10.78 -3.34
C GLY A 50 -24.57 -9.35 -3.05
N GLU A 51 -23.93 -9.12 -1.92
CA GLU A 51 -23.36 -7.83 -1.52
C GLU A 51 -21.85 -7.80 -1.80
N ILE A 52 -21.34 -6.65 -2.21
CA ILE A 52 -19.90 -6.34 -2.16
C ILE A 52 -19.67 -5.47 -0.93
N LEU A 53 -19.13 -6.05 0.13
CA LEU A 53 -18.74 -5.36 1.36
C LEU A 53 -17.24 -5.04 1.30
N ALA A 54 -16.88 -3.77 1.30
CA ALA A 54 -15.49 -3.38 1.47
C ALA A 54 -15.11 -3.44 2.96
N LEU A 55 -13.95 -4.05 3.27
CA LEU A 55 -13.37 -4.07 4.61
C LEU A 55 -12.14 -3.18 4.63
N LEU A 56 -12.26 -2.03 5.26
CA LEU A 56 -11.21 -1.01 5.38
C LEU A 56 -10.63 -0.94 6.79
N GLY A 57 -9.46 -0.35 6.91
CA GLY A 57 -8.78 -0.11 8.18
C GLY A 57 -7.27 -0.03 7.98
N GLN A 58 -6.57 0.53 8.96
CA GLN A 58 -5.11 0.61 8.95
C GLN A 58 -4.45 -0.77 9.01
N ASN A 59 -3.14 -0.84 8.71
CA ASN A 59 -2.36 -2.04 8.95
C ASN A 59 -2.34 -2.35 10.46
N GLY A 60 -2.58 -3.60 10.81
CA GLY A 60 -2.76 -3.98 12.21
C GLY A 60 -4.18 -3.80 12.77
N ALA A 61 -5.13 -3.24 12.02
CA ALA A 61 -6.52 -3.10 12.45
C ALA A 61 -7.30 -4.43 12.61
N GLY A 62 -6.67 -5.58 12.28
CA GLY A 62 -7.28 -6.90 12.45
C GLY A 62 -7.96 -7.48 11.20
N LYS A 63 -7.96 -6.76 10.05
CA LYS A 63 -8.59 -7.22 8.79
C LYS A 63 -8.11 -8.61 8.37
N SER A 64 -6.79 -8.78 8.20
CA SER A 64 -6.18 -10.06 7.78
C SER A 64 -6.40 -11.16 8.82
N THR A 65 -6.55 -10.82 10.10
CA THR A 65 -6.88 -11.79 11.16
C THR A 65 -8.31 -12.31 10.99
N LEU A 66 -9.25 -11.41 10.75
CA LEU A 66 -10.66 -11.77 10.51
C LEU A 66 -10.80 -12.64 9.27
N ILE A 67 -10.29 -12.22 8.11
CA ILE A 67 -10.42 -12.97 6.86
C ILE A 67 -9.73 -14.34 6.92
N LYS A 68 -8.58 -14.46 7.62
CA LYS A 68 -7.89 -15.73 7.83
C LYS A 68 -8.69 -16.69 8.73
N ALA A 69 -9.43 -16.17 9.72
CA ALA A 69 -10.33 -16.99 10.52
C ALA A 69 -11.53 -17.49 9.70
N LEU A 70 -12.14 -16.62 8.89
CA LEU A 70 -13.23 -16.98 7.99
C LEU A 70 -12.81 -18.06 6.98
N ALA A 71 -11.60 -17.96 6.47
CA ALA A 71 -11.03 -18.89 5.49
C ALA A 71 -10.43 -20.17 6.12
N GLY A 72 -10.55 -20.39 7.44
CA GLY A 72 -10.04 -21.59 8.09
C GLY A 72 -8.52 -21.67 8.23
N VAL A 73 -7.77 -20.59 7.94
CA VAL A 73 -6.32 -20.48 8.23
C VAL A 73 -6.09 -20.49 9.74
N TYR A 74 -6.97 -19.80 10.48
CA TYR A 74 -7.06 -19.95 11.93
C TYR A 74 -8.23 -20.89 12.25
N PRO A 75 -7.95 -22.11 12.74
CA PRO A 75 -9.00 -23.11 12.95
C PRO A 75 -9.98 -22.68 14.04
N HIS A 76 -11.21 -23.19 13.92
CA HIS A 76 -12.21 -23.03 14.98
C HIS A 76 -11.66 -23.49 16.34
N GLY A 77 -11.97 -22.77 17.41
CA GLY A 77 -11.41 -22.96 18.74
C GLY A 77 -10.13 -22.16 19.01
N SER A 78 -9.50 -21.56 17.97
CA SER A 78 -8.38 -20.62 18.14
C SER A 78 -8.85 -19.17 18.28
N TYR A 79 -10.14 -18.91 18.20
CA TYR A 79 -10.82 -17.63 18.40
C TYR A 79 -12.12 -17.83 19.16
N GLU A 80 -12.68 -16.77 19.72
CA GLU A 80 -13.96 -16.73 20.42
C GLU A 80 -15.03 -16.11 19.50
N GLY A 81 -16.31 -16.37 19.81
CA GLY A 81 -17.45 -15.85 19.06
C GLY A 81 -18.09 -16.87 18.12
N ASP A 82 -19.16 -16.45 17.43
CA ASP A 82 -19.97 -17.30 16.55
C ASP A 82 -19.92 -16.78 15.11
N ILE A 83 -19.62 -17.67 14.16
CA ILE A 83 -19.63 -17.38 12.73
C ILE A 83 -20.67 -18.28 12.08
N ARG A 84 -21.58 -17.71 11.28
CA ARG A 84 -22.62 -18.43 10.56
C ARG A 84 -22.60 -18.12 9.08
N LEU A 85 -22.72 -19.17 8.27
CA LEU A 85 -22.83 -19.08 6.81
C LEU A 85 -24.22 -19.58 6.37
N GLY A 86 -25.07 -18.68 5.88
CA GLY A 86 -26.46 -19.00 5.54
C GLY A 86 -27.24 -19.55 6.72
N GLY A 87 -27.05 -18.98 7.90
CA GLY A 87 -27.70 -19.38 9.15
C GLY A 87 -27.11 -20.64 9.82
N ARG A 88 -26.19 -21.37 9.19
CA ARG A 88 -25.55 -22.56 9.75
C ARG A 88 -24.21 -22.20 10.39
N PRO A 89 -23.81 -22.84 11.52
CA PRO A 89 -22.50 -22.61 12.11
C PRO A 89 -21.37 -22.86 11.10
N HIS A 90 -20.41 -21.94 11.03
CA HIS A 90 -19.20 -22.03 10.21
C HIS A 90 -18.00 -22.19 11.14
N GLN A 91 -17.50 -23.43 11.27
CA GLN A 91 -16.48 -23.83 12.24
C GLN A 91 -15.33 -24.60 11.56
N PRO A 92 -14.66 -23.98 10.56
CA PRO A 92 -13.64 -24.68 9.80
C PRO A 92 -12.41 -25.00 10.64
N ARG A 93 -11.86 -26.20 10.46
CA ARG A 93 -10.58 -26.63 11.03
C ARG A 93 -9.42 -26.50 10.05
N SER A 94 -9.74 -26.27 8.78
CA SER A 94 -8.79 -26.10 7.69
C SER A 94 -9.35 -25.22 6.59
N ILE A 95 -8.47 -24.79 5.68
CA ILE A 95 -8.85 -24.02 4.47
C ILE A 95 -9.80 -24.86 3.61
N SER A 96 -9.54 -26.18 3.46
CA SER A 96 -10.38 -27.07 2.66
C SER A 96 -11.81 -27.11 3.19
N GLU A 97 -12.02 -27.24 4.50
CA GLU A 97 -13.35 -27.22 5.11
C GLU A 97 -14.08 -25.87 4.89
N ALA A 98 -13.36 -24.74 4.94
CA ALA A 98 -13.94 -23.43 4.66
C ALA A 98 -14.37 -23.31 3.19
N GLU A 99 -13.55 -23.78 2.26
CA GLU A 99 -13.84 -23.80 0.82
C GLU A 99 -15.03 -24.72 0.50
N GLU A 100 -15.10 -25.90 1.10
CA GLU A 100 -16.24 -26.84 0.94
C GLU A 100 -17.54 -26.24 1.50
N ALA A 101 -17.47 -25.45 2.58
CA ALA A 101 -18.61 -24.71 3.10
C ALA A 101 -19.04 -23.54 2.20
N GLY A 102 -18.15 -23.08 1.30
CA GLY A 102 -18.40 -22.01 0.33
C GLY A 102 -17.76 -20.67 0.66
N ILE A 103 -16.76 -20.61 1.56
CA ILE A 103 -15.93 -19.43 1.76
C ILE A 103 -14.58 -19.65 1.09
N VAL A 104 -14.24 -18.79 0.11
CA VAL A 104 -12.98 -18.88 -0.65
C VAL A 104 -12.20 -17.60 -0.49
N LEU A 105 -10.92 -17.71 -0.12
CA LEU A 105 -9.99 -16.61 0.04
C LEU A 105 -9.04 -16.53 -1.15
N VAL A 106 -8.95 -15.37 -1.77
CA VAL A 106 -7.85 -14.96 -2.65
C VAL A 106 -6.91 -14.08 -1.82
N PRO A 107 -5.73 -14.59 -1.45
CA PRO A 107 -4.80 -13.84 -0.62
C PRO A 107 -4.08 -12.75 -1.42
N GLN A 108 -3.48 -11.77 -0.70
CA GLN A 108 -2.70 -10.68 -1.27
C GLN A 108 -1.46 -11.18 -2.04
N GLU A 109 -0.77 -12.20 -1.52
CA GLU A 109 0.35 -12.81 -2.23
C GLU A 109 -0.16 -13.82 -3.26
N ILE A 110 0.34 -13.71 -4.49
CA ILE A 110 -0.06 -14.58 -5.60
C ILE A 110 0.47 -15.99 -5.36
N ALA A 111 -0.40 -16.89 -4.90
CA ALA A 111 -0.07 -18.28 -4.65
C ALA A 111 -0.27 -19.13 -5.90
N VAL A 112 0.74 -19.17 -6.77
CA VAL A 112 0.75 -19.98 -8.01
C VAL A 112 1.90 -20.98 -8.02
N ALA A 113 1.67 -22.13 -8.66
CA ALA A 113 2.73 -23.09 -8.94
C ALA A 113 3.35 -22.77 -10.30
N HIS A 114 4.48 -22.08 -10.33
CA HIS A 114 5.14 -21.61 -11.54
C HIS A 114 5.56 -22.74 -12.50
N THR A 115 5.79 -23.94 -11.98
CA THR A 115 6.17 -25.14 -12.74
C THR A 115 4.98 -25.82 -13.43
N LEU A 116 3.76 -25.48 -13.06
CA LEU A 116 2.53 -26.02 -13.61
C LEU A 116 1.95 -25.08 -14.66
N ASN A 117 1.08 -25.65 -15.56
CA ASN A 117 0.37 -24.84 -16.55
C ASN A 117 -0.89 -24.17 -15.96
N LEU A 118 -1.56 -23.35 -16.77
CA LEU A 118 -2.79 -22.63 -16.40
C LEU A 118 -3.89 -23.56 -15.90
N ALA A 119 -4.17 -24.65 -16.63
CA ALA A 119 -5.24 -25.59 -16.27
C ALA A 119 -4.94 -26.30 -14.94
N GLU A 120 -3.69 -26.62 -14.70
CA GLU A 120 -3.24 -27.22 -13.43
C GLU A 120 -3.35 -26.26 -12.27
N ASN A 121 -2.99 -24.98 -12.48
CA ASN A 121 -3.17 -23.96 -11.45
C ASN A 121 -4.64 -23.65 -11.14
N ILE A 122 -5.53 -23.62 -12.16
CA ILE A 122 -6.97 -23.36 -11.95
C ILE A 122 -7.61 -24.49 -11.12
N PHE A 123 -7.25 -25.73 -11.38
CA PHE A 123 -7.85 -26.89 -10.73
C PHE A 123 -6.98 -27.51 -9.64
N LEU A 124 -5.99 -26.79 -9.14
CA LEU A 124 -5.13 -27.26 -8.05
C LEU A 124 -5.97 -27.62 -6.81
N ASN A 125 -5.84 -28.84 -6.33
CA ASN A 125 -6.65 -29.46 -5.27
C ASN A 125 -8.15 -29.62 -5.61
N ALA A 126 -8.53 -29.54 -6.90
CA ALA A 126 -9.89 -29.75 -7.36
C ALA A 126 -9.89 -30.41 -8.78
N GLU A 127 -8.86 -31.22 -9.04
CA GLU A 127 -8.65 -31.85 -10.34
C GLU A 127 -9.84 -32.74 -10.72
N PRO A 128 -10.37 -32.61 -11.95
CA PRO A 128 -11.34 -33.58 -12.46
C PRO A 128 -10.73 -34.97 -12.51
N THR A 129 -11.39 -35.93 -11.89
CA THR A 129 -10.93 -37.32 -11.86
C THR A 129 -11.91 -38.26 -12.57
N ARG A 130 -11.38 -39.30 -13.18
CA ARG A 130 -12.15 -40.39 -13.77
C ARG A 130 -11.49 -41.70 -13.36
N PHE A 131 -12.26 -42.60 -12.74
CA PHE A 131 -11.77 -43.86 -12.18
C PHE A 131 -10.54 -43.75 -11.27
N GLY A 132 -10.43 -42.64 -10.50
CA GLY A 132 -9.30 -42.39 -9.59
C GLY A 132 -8.05 -41.77 -10.23
N PHE A 133 -8.06 -41.53 -11.55
CA PHE A 133 -6.98 -40.85 -12.28
C PHE A 133 -7.41 -39.45 -12.71
N ILE A 134 -6.46 -38.53 -12.81
CA ILE A 134 -6.70 -37.16 -13.27
C ILE A 134 -7.14 -37.19 -14.74
N ASP A 135 -8.31 -36.64 -15.04
CA ASP A 135 -8.82 -36.48 -16.40
C ASP A 135 -8.30 -35.17 -17.01
N SER A 136 -7.12 -35.25 -17.64
CA SER A 136 -6.46 -34.10 -18.25
C SER A 136 -7.26 -33.44 -19.37
N ALA A 137 -8.03 -34.24 -20.16
CA ALA A 137 -8.86 -33.72 -21.24
C ALA A 137 -10.00 -32.85 -20.70
N THR A 138 -10.72 -33.37 -19.69
CA THR A 138 -11.78 -32.63 -19.02
C THR A 138 -11.22 -31.40 -18.30
N ARG A 139 -10.03 -31.49 -17.65
CA ARG A 139 -9.36 -30.38 -16.98
C ARG A 139 -9.06 -29.23 -17.96
N LEU A 140 -8.46 -29.53 -19.13
CA LEU A 140 -8.15 -28.53 -20.15
C LEU A 140 -9.42 -27.89 -20.73
N ALA A 141 -10.45 -28.69 -21.00
CA ALA A 141 -11.73 -28.18 -21.55
C ALA A 141 -12.42 -27.22 -20.55
N LYS A 142 -12.48 -27.60 -19.26
CA LYS A 142 -13.04 -26.75 -18.22
C LYS A 142 -12.19 -25.49 -17.98
N ALA A 143 -10.86 -25.60 -17.98
CA ALA A 143 -9.97 -24.45 -17.86
C ALA A 143 -10.20 -23.44 -18.98
N LYS A 144 -10.35 -23.91 -20.23
CA LYS A 144 -10.67 -23.04 -21.36
C LYS A 144 -12.00 -22.31 -21.18
N GLN A 145 -13.00 -22.97 -20.61
CA GLN A 145 -14.30 -22.35 -20.32
C GLN A 145 -14.16 -21.27 -19.24
N VAL A 146 -13.41 -21.54 -18.18
CA VAL A 146 -13.14 -20.59 -17.09
C VAL A 146 -12.39 -19.37 -17.64
N LEU A 147 -11.28 -19.57 -18.38
CA LEU A 147 -10.47 -18.49 -18.96
C LEU A 147 -11.30 -17.58 -19.89
N ARG A 148 -12.15 -18.18 -20.74
CA ARG A 148 -13.08 -17.42 -21.59
C ARG A 148 -14.05 -16.56 -20.77
N GLY A 149 -14.51 -17.05 -19.62
CA GLY A 149 -15.35 -16.29 -18.70
C GLY A 149 -14.68 -15.03 -18.19
N PHE A 150 -13.35 -14.99 -18.16
CA PHE A 150 -12.51 -13.84 -17.77
C PHE A 150 -11.96 -13.04 -18.94
N ALA A 151 -12.40 -13.34 -20.18
CA ALA A 151 -11.84 -12.77 -21.40
C ALA A 151 -10.30 -12.93 -21.49
N ILE A 152 -9.77 -14.03 -20.95
CA ILE A 152 -8.37 -14.43 -21.06
C ILE A 152 -8.27 -15.36 -22.25
N ASP A 153 -7.68 -14.87 -23.33
CA ASP A 153 -7.47 -15.65 -24.57
C ASP A 153 -6.06 -16.27 -24.55
N LEU A 154 -5.87 -17.26 -23.69
CA LEU A 154 -4.63 -18.03 -23.56
C LEU A 154 -4.93 -19.54 -23.69
N ASP A 155 -3.92 -20.27 -24.18
CA ASP A 155 -3.96 -21.73 -24.17
C ASP A 155 -3.87 -22.22 -22.69
N PRO A 156 -4.82 -23.03 -22.21
CA PRO A 156 -4.76 -23.64 -20.89
C PRO A 156 -3.49 -24.45 -20.60
N ALA A 157 -2.76 -24.90 -21.63
CA ALA A 157 -1.48 -25.58 -21.50
C ALA A 157 -0.29 -24.63 -21.31
N THR A 158 -0.47 -23.29 -21.37
CA THR A 158 0.61 -22.31 -21.19
C THR A 158 1.19 -22.42 -19.77
N PRO A 159 2.54 -22.51 -19.63
CA PRO A 159 3.19 -22.52 -18.33
C PRO A 159 2.91 -21.23 -17.55
N MET A 160 2.66 -21.35 -16.24
CA MET A 160 2.40 -20.19 -15.39
C MET A 160 3.57 -19.21 -15.32
N SER A 161 4.80 -19.70 -15.43
CA SER A 161 6.03 -18.90 -15.46
C SER A 161 6.17 -17.99 -16.69
N ALA A 162 5.40 -18.25 -17.77
CA ALA A 162 5.43 -17.42 -18.98
C ALA A 162 4.49 -16.21 -18.93
N LEU A 163 3.69 -16.09 -17.86
CA LEU A 163 2.66 -15.06 -17.70
C LEU A 163 3.16 -13.89 -16.88
N ASP A 164 2.67 -12.70 -17.20
CA ASP A 164 2.83 -11.53 -16.35
C ASP A 164 2.04 -11.65 -15.03
N LEU A 165 2.41 -10.81 -14.06
CA LEU A 165 1.87 -10.85 -12.71
C LEU A 165 0.34 -10.62 -12.69
N ALA A 166 -0.15 -9.73 -13.55
CA ALA A 166 -1.56 -9.41 -13.66
C ALA A 166 -2.39 -10.60 -14.15
N THR A 167 -1.92 -11.28 -15.18
CA THR A 167 -2.56 -12.50 -15.69
C THR A 167 -2.52 -13.63 -14.65
N GLN A 168 -1.41 -13.79 -13.91
CA GLN A 168 -1.31 -14.74 -12.82
C GLN A 168 -2.37 -14.45 -11.74
N GLN A 169 -2.58 -13.19 -11.38
CA GLN A 169 -3.62 -12.77 -10.42
C GLN A 169 -5.02 -13.15 -10.90
N LEU A 170 -5.33 -12.89 -12.18
CA LEU A 170 -6.62 -13.26 -12.75
C LEU A 170 -6.84 -14.79 -12.75
N VAL A 171 -5.80 -15.59 -12.94
CA VAL A 171 -5.87 -17.06 -12.84
C VAL A 171 -6.16 -17.51 -11.40
N VAL A 172 -5.56 -16.87 -10.39
CA VAL A 172 -5.87 -17.18 -8.97
C VAL A 172 -7.33 -16.86 -8.66
N ILE A 173 -7.85 -15.75 -9.16
CA ILE A 173 -9.26 -15.38 -9.00
C ILE A 173 -10.15 -16.40 -9.74
N ALA A 174 -9.79 -16.79 -10.97
CA ALA A 174 -10.50 -17.79 -11.74
C ALA A 174 -10.55 -19.15 -11.02
N ARG A 175 -9.44 -19.56 -10.37
CA ARG A 175 -9.39 -20.74 -9.50
C ARG A 175 -10.37 -20.63 -8.35
N ALA A 176 -10.40 -19.49 -7.65
CA ALA A 176 -11.31 -19.27 -6.54
C ALA A 176 -12.77 -19.42 -6.94
N LEU A 177 -13.12 -18.93 -8.14
CA LEU A 177 -14.48 -19.00 -8.65
C LEU A 177 -14.89 -20.37 -9.17
N SER A 178 -13.94 -21.23 -9.54
CA SER A 178 -14.22 -22.61 -9.92
C SER A 178 -14.72 -23.46 -8.75
N LYS A 179 -14.56 -22.97 -7.49
CA LYS A 179 -14.90 -23.67 -6.23
C LYS A 179 -16.31 -23.42 -5.71
N ASN A 180 -17.26 -22.89 -6.51
CA ASN A 180 -18.65 -22.62 -6.11
C ASN A 180 -18.76 -21.75 -4.85
N ALA A 181 -17.99 -20.69 -4.74
CA ALA A 181 -18.00 -19.77 -3.62
C ALA A 181 -19.38 -19.14 -3.38
N ARG A 182 -19.85 -19.16 -2.13
CA ARG A 182 -20.99 -18.35 -1.64
C ARG A 182 -20.51 -16.99 -1.14
N VAL A 183 -19.34 -17.00 -0.49
CA VAL A 183 -18.61 -15.81 -0.04
C VAL A 183 -17.20 -15.85 -0.63
N LEU A 184 -16.86 -14.86 -1.42
CA LEU A 184 -15.53 -14.68 -1.98
C LEU A 184 -14.81 -13.57 -1.21
N ILE A 185 -13.65 -13.85 -0.66
CA ILE A 185 -12.81 -12.87 0.03
C ILE A 185 -11.63 -12.52 -0.88
N LEU A 186 -11.49 -11.25 -1.21
CA LEU A 186 -10.41 -10.71 -2.05
C LEU A 186 -9.54 -9.78 -1.19
N ASP A 187 -8.31 -10.21 -0.89
CA ASP A 187 -7.37 -9.44 -0.08
C ASP A 187 -6.39 -8.69 -0.99
N GLU A 188 -6.60 -7.38 -1.16
CA GLU A 188 -5.82 -6.47 -2.02
C GLU A 188 -5.60 -6.98 -3.47
N PRO A 189 -6.65 -7.42 -4.18
CA PRO A 189 -6.49 -8.11 -5.46
C PRO A 189 -5.98 -7.21 -6.60
N THR A 190 -5.97 -5.89 -6.42
CA THR A 190 -5.57 -4.91 -7.43
C THR A 190 -4.14 -4.40 -7.26
N ALA A 191 -3.41 -4.85 -6.24
CA ALA A 191 -2.08 -4.33 -5.91
C ALA A 191 -1.06 -4.44 -7.06
N ALA A 192 -1.20 -5.47 -7.91
CA ALA A 192 -0.33 -5.73 -9.05
C ALA A 192 -0.97 -5.41 -10.42
N LEU A 193 -2.21 -4.89 -10.44
CA LEU A 193 -2.97 -4.66 -11.66
C LEU A 193 -2.85 -3.21 -12.14
N THR A 194 -2.88 -3.04 -13.46
CA THR A 194 -3.12 -1.74 -14.09
C THR A 194 -4.58 -1.31 -13.93
N ASP A 195 -4.90 -0.03 -14.12
CA ASP A 195 -6.26 0.49 -14.01
C ASP A 195 -7.24 -0.21 -14.98
N THR A 196 -6.77 -0.63 -16.15
CA THR A 196 -7.58 -1.36 -17.13
C THR A 196 -7.91 -2.77 -16.64
N GLU A 197 -6.96 -3.45 -16.04
CA GLU A 197 -7.13 -4.79 -15.47
C GLU A 197 -8.00 -4.75 -14.21
N ALA A 198 -7.80 -3.75 -13.36
CA ALA A 198 -8.64 -3.53 -12.19
C ALA A 198 -10.12 -3.29 -12.59
N ARG A 199 -10.37 -2.51 -13.63
CA ARG A 199 -11.74 -2.34 -14.18
C ARG A 199 -12.35 -3.66 -14.64
N ARG A 200 -11.60 -4.50 -15.36
CA ARG A 200 -12.07 -5.85 -15.76
C ARG A 200 -12.40 -6.71 -14.54
N LEU A 201 -11.56 -6.69 -13.51
CA LEU A 201 -11.83 -7.39 -12.25
C LEU A 201 -13.14 -6.91 -11.63
N PHE A 202 -13.38 -5.60 -11.58
CA PHE A 202 -14.62 -5.04 -11.03
C PHE A 202 -15.86 -5.47 -11.84
N ASP A 203 -15.77 -5.58 -13.15
CA ASP A 203 -16.87 -6.10 -13.99
C ASP A 203 -17.15 -7.58 -13.68
N HIS A 204 -16.12 -8.38 -13.42
CA HIS A 204 -16.29 -9.75 -12.96
C HIS A 204 -16.92 -9.81 -11.57
N MET A 205 -16.50 -8.97 -10.64
CA MET A 205 -17.11 -8.88 -9.30
C MET A 205 -18.60 -8.51 -9.40
N ARG A 206 -18.98 -7.56 -10.25
CA ARG A 206 -20.40 -7.22 -10.51
C ARG A 206 -21.19 -8.39 -11.09
N THR A 207 -20.58 -9.15 -11.99
CA THR A 207 -21.20 -10.35 -12.58
C THR A 207 -21.45 -11.44 -11.53
N LEU A 208 -20.49 -11.67 -10.62
CA LEU A 208 -20.61 -12.62 -9.52
C LEU A 208 -21.68 -12.20 -8.52
N ARG A 209 -21.66 -10.93 -8.13
CA ARG A 209 -22.71 -10.33 -7.30
C ARG A 209 -24.09 -10.57 -7.89
N ALA A 210 -24.27 -10.34 -9.20
CA ALA A 210 -25.55 -10.57 -9.88
C ALA A 210 -25.96 -12.06 -9.87
N ARG A 211 -25.02 -12.99 -9.72
CA ARG A 211 -25.26 -14.43 -9.53
C ARG A 211 -25.50 -14.84 -8.07
N GLY A 212 -25.53 -13.87 -7.14
CA GLY A 212 -25.79 -14.07 -5.72
C GLY A 212 -24.55 -14.41 -4.89
N VAL A 213 -23.34 -14.30 -5.43
CA VAL A 213 -22.10 -14.45 -4.66
C VAL A 213 -21.87 -13.17 -3.85
N SER A 214 -21.69 -13.31 -2.54
CA SER A 214 -21.30 -12.19 -1.69
C SER A 214 -19.79 -12.03 -1.69
N ILE A 215 -19.29 -10.79 -1.68
CA ILE A 215 -17.86 -10.49 -1.81
C ILE A 215 -17.41 -9.63 -0.64
N ILE A 216 -16.35 -10.05 0.05
CA ILE A 216 -15.60 -9.21 0.99
C ILE A 216 -14.37 -8.71 0.25
N PHE A 217 -14.31 -7.41 0.02
CA PHE A 217 -13.24 -6.76 -0.74
C PHE A 217 -12.36 -5.94 0.19
N VAL A 218 -11.11 -6.35 0.37
CA VAL A 218 -10.11 -5.61 1.13
C VAL A 218 -9.26 -4.80 0.16
N SER A 219 -9.22 -3.50 0.32
CA SER A 219 -8.35 -2.60 -0.45
C SER A 219 -7.96 -1.40 0.42
N HIS A 220 -6.80 -0.85 0.16
CA HIS A 220 -6.37 0.43 0.75
C HIS A 220 -6.64 1.61 -0.20
N ARG A 221 -7.06 1.35 -1.46
CA ARG A 221 -7.38 2.35 -2.47
C ARG A 221 -8.86 2.75 -2.38
N LEU A 222 -9.14 3.89 -1.74
CA LEU A 222 -10.51 4.37 -1.55
C LEU A 222 -11.27 4.57 -2.87
N ALA A 223 -10.59 5.02 -3.94
CA ALA A 223 -11.20 5.16 -5.26
C ALA A 223 -11.83 3.85 -5.76
N GLU A 224 -11.14 2.72 -5.58
CA GLU A 224 -11.64 1.39 -5.95
C GLU A 224 -12.84 0.99 -5.10
N VAL A 225 -12.75 1.21 -3.78
CA VAL A 225 -13.82 0.89 -2.83
C VAL A 225 -15.10 1.64 -3.18
N PHE A 226 -15.02 2.95 -3.43
CA PHE A 226 -16.19 3.76 -3.82
C PHE A 226 -16.74 3.43 -5.21
N ALA A 227 -15.92 2.81 -6.09
CA ALA A 227 -16.36 2.38 -7.42
C ALA A 227 -17.14 1.06 -7.42
N ILE A 228 -16.94 0.17 -6.42
CA ILE A 228 -17.46 -1.19 -6.49
C ILE A 228 -18.29 -1.62 -5.27
N ALA A 229 -18.02 -1.11 -4.06
CA ALA A 229 -18.64 -1.60 -2.84
C ALA A 229 -20.06 -1.05 -2.64
N ASP A 230 -20.95 -1.89 -2.12
CA ASP A 230 -22.30 -1.50 -1.67
C ASP A 230 -22.25 -0.89 -0.27
N ARG A 231 -21.46 -1.51 0.62
CA ARG A 231 -21.21 -1.05 1.98
C ARG A 231 -19.72 -1.09 2.30
N ILE A 232 -19.34 -0.26 3.25
CA ILE A 232 -17.96 -0.12 3.74
C ILE A 232 -17.98 -0.40 5.25
N ALA A 233 -17.25 -1.43 5.67
CA ALA A 233 -16.98 -1.73 7.07
C ALA A 233 -15.59 -1.20 7.43
N VAL A 234 -15.50 -0.35 8.45
CA VAL A 234 -14.24 0.26 8.91
C VAL A 234 -13.78 -0.43 10.18
N MET A 235 -12.58 -1.00 10.16
CA MET A 235 -11.91 -1.56 11.34
C MET A 235 -10.82 -0.64 11.85
N ARG A 236 -10.75 -0.46 13.17
CA ARG A 236 -9.70 0.30 13.85
C ARG A 236 -9.35 -0.34 15.18
N ASP A 237 -8.04 -0.46 15.47
CA ASP A 237 -7.52 -0.99 16.73
C ASP A 237 -8.13 -2.35 17.14
N GLY A 238 -8.35 -3.24 16.16
CA GLY A 238 -8.94 -4.56 16.39
C GLY A 238 -10.46 -4.57 16.57
N ARG A 239 -11.16 -3.47 16.33
CA ARG A 239 -12.62 -3.35 16.50
C ARG A 239 -13.29 -2.85 15.23
N LEU A 240 -14.58 -3.16 15.07
CA LEU A 240 -15.41 -2.53 14.06
C LEU A 240 -15.76 -1.11 14.53
N SER A 241 -15.34 -0.10 13.77
CA SER A 241 -15.64 1.32 14.04
C SER A 241 -17.02 1.70 13.53
N GLY A 242 -17.35 1.26 12.31
CA GLY A 242 -18.67 1.48 11.72
C GLY A 242 -18.89 0.71 10.43
N VAL A 243 -20.14 0.69 9.98
CA VAL A 243 -20.54 0.12 8.67
C VAL A 243 -21.45 1.12 7.95
N HIS A 244 -21.04 1.55 6.78
CA HIS A 244 -21.69 2.62 6.02
C HIS A 244 -22.16 2.13 4.65
N ALA A 245 -23.33 2.55 4.22
CA ALA A 245 -23.71 2.43 2.81
C ALA A 245 -22.83 3.38 1.98
N THR A 246 -22.15 2.87 0.96
CA THR A 246 -21.21 3.64 0.13
C THR A 246 -21.85 4.89 -0.46
N ALA A 247 -23.11 4.80 -0.90
CA ALA A 247 -23.88 5.93 -1.44
C ALA A 247 -24.24 7.01 -0.40
N LYS A 248 -24.06 6.75 0.91
CA LYS A 248 -24.45 7.67 2.01
C LYS A 248 -23.24 8.20 2.79
N THR A 249 -22.04 7.92 2.35
CA THR A 249 -20.81 8.37 3.01
C THR A 249 -19.87 9.05 2.01
N SER A 250 -18.84 9.72 2.51
CA SER A 250 -17.80 10.36 1.70
C SER A 250 -16.44 9.75 1.99
N ARG A 251 -15.47 9.93 1.06
CA ARG A 251 -14.09 9.51 1.25
C ARG A 251 -13.50 10.09 2.54
N ASP A 252 -13.69 11.40 2.76
CA ASP A 252 -13.18 12.10 3.93
C ASP A 252 -13.74 11.53 5.24
N ALA A 253 -15.04 11.22 5.28
CA ALA A 253 -15.69 10.61 6.45
C ALA A 253 -15.08 9.25 6.77
N ILE A 254 -14.86 8.41 5.76
CA ILE A 254 -14.22 7.09 5.93
C ILE A 254 -12.76 7.22 6.39
N VAL A 255 -11.99 8.15 5.80
CA VAL A 255 -10.61 8.42 6.23
C VAL A 255 -10.57 8.89 7.68
N MET A 256 -11.44 9.81 8.07
CA MET A 256 -11.54 10.28 9.45
C MET A 256 -11.84 9.15 10.42
N GLU A 257 -12.71 8.22 10.05
CA GLU A 257 -13.05 7.07 10.88
C GLU A 257 -11.90 6.06 10.98
N MET A 258 -11.20 5.80 9.85
CA MET A 258 -10.02 4.92 9.82
C MET A 258 -8.87 5.46 10.68
N VAL A 259 -8.60 6.76 10.62
CA VAL A 259 -7.46 7.41 11.30
C VAL A 259 -7.81 7.79 12.74
N GLY A 260 -9.09 7.99 13.05
CA GLY A 260 -9.56 8.56 14.32
C GLY A 260 -9.43 10.09 14.34
N ALA A 261 -9.81 10.70 15.46
CA ALA A 261 -9.80 12.17 15.63
C ALA A 261 -8.38 12.79 15.69
N VAL A 262 -7.38 12.14 15.11
CA VAL A 262 -6.05 12.71 14.95
C VAL A 262 -6.01 13.53 13.68
N ARG A 263 -6.42 14.79 13.86
CA ARG A 263 -6.08 15.92 12.99
C ARG A 263 -6.27 15.69 11.48
N SER A 264 -7.45 15.97 11.01
CA SER A 264 -7.61 16.67 9.74
C SER A 264 -6.90 18.05 9.85
N GLY A 265 -5.60 18.03 9.87
CA GLY A 265 -4.80 19.17 9.48
C GLY A 265 -4.92 19.23 7.96
N ALA A 266 -6.04 19.82 7.49
CA ALA A 266 -6.09 20.32 6.14
C ALA A 266 -4.76 21.01 5.80
N VAL A 267 -4.38 20.98 4.54
CA VAL A 267 -3.26 21.68 3.87
C VAL A 267 -3.19 23.21 4.15
N LYS A 268 -3.88 23.72 5.16
CA LYS A 268 -3.80 25.09 5.66
C LYS A 268 -2.70 25.18 6.73
N GLY A 269 -1.46 25.48 6.28
CA GLY A 269 -0.39 25.86 7.19
C GLY A 269 0.97 25.22 6.89
N MET A 270 1.27 24.78 5.67
CA MET A 270 2.66 24.50 5.33
C MET A 270 3.44 25.82 5.41
N ALA A 271 4.56 25.81 6.16
CA ALA A 271 5.47 26.93 6.15
C ALA A 271 5.92 27.19 4.70
N ALA A 272 5.79 28.42 4.24
CA ALA A 272 6.28 28.78 2.92
C ALA A 272 7.78 28.46 2.84
N PRO A 273 8.26 27.86 1.73
CA PRO A 273 9.68 27.59 1.56
C PRO A 273 10.48 28.89 1.65
N GLU A 274 11.73 28.78 2.08
CA GLU A 274 12.62 29.92 2.29
C GLU A 274 12.89 30.62 0.96
N ARG A 275 12.20 31.74 0.70
CA ARG A 275 12.26 32.44 -0.59
C ARG A 275 13.67 32.94 -0.85
N GLY A 276 14.19 32.64 -2.05
CA GLY A 276 15.49 33.13 -2.54
C GLY A 276 16.69 32.24 -2.20
N VAL A 277 16.50 31.14 -1.44
CA VAL A 277 17.59 30.20 -1.15
C VAL A 277 17.33 28.89 -1.91
N THR A 278 18.03 28.71 -3.03
CA THR A 278 18.00 27.47 -3.82
C THR A 278 18.80 26.38 -3.11
N ALA A 279 18.15 25.26 -2.78
CA ALA A 279 18.81 24.09 -2.20
C ALA A 279 19.46 23.21 -3.27
N LEU A 280 18.70 22.89 -4.34
CA LEU A 280 19.16 22.10 -5.47
C LEU A 280 18.69 22.74 -6.78
N GLU A 281 19.55 22.72 -7.80
CA GLU A 281 19.21 23.08 -9.16
C GLU A 281 19.79 22.04 -10.12
N ALA A 282 18.98 21.56 -11.04
CA ALA A 282 19.39 20.71 -12.15
C ALA A 282 19.29 21.51 -13.47
N ARG A 283 20.34 21.48 -14.27
CA ARG A 283 20.40 22.14 -15.58
C ARG A 283 20.71 21.15 -16.66
N ASN A 284 19.87 21.12 -17.69
CA ASN A 284 19.99 20.27 -18.88
C ASN A 284 20.17 18.79 -18.52
N LEU A 285 19.49 18.33 -17.45
CA LEU A 285 19.61 16.95 -17.00
C LEU A 285 18.97 16.02 -18.01
N SER A 286 19.78 15.09 -18.55
CA SER A 286 19.35 14.05 -19.48
C SER A 286 19.77 12.68 -18.97
N VAL A 287 18.88 11.70 -19.07
CA VAL A 287 19.09 10.34 -18.53
C VAL A 287 18.74 9.32 -19.58
N ALA A 288 19.67 8.42 -19.89
CA ALA A 288 19.48 7.37 -20.88
C ALA A 288 19.96 5.99 -20.38
N SER A 289 19.48 4.91 -21.03
CA SER A 289 19.94 3.55 -20.73
C SER A 289 21.38 3.33 -21.21
N GLU A 290 22.04 2.33 -20.62
CA GLU A 290 23.29 1.77 -21.13
C GLU A 290 23.01 0.77 -22.26
N GLY A 291 23.79 0.81 -23.39
CA GLY A 291 23.73 -0.19 -24.47
C GLY A 291 23.20 0.33 -25.81
N GLY A 292 23.19 -0.55 -26.84
CA GLY A 292 23.06 -0.20 -28.26
C GLY A 292 21.70 0.36 -28.73
N GLN A 293 20.65 0.34 -27.91
CA GLN A 293 19.44 1.15 -28.09
C GLN A 293 19.38 2.16 -26.94
N HIS A 294 19.95 3.36 -27.15
CA HIS A 294 19.87 4.46 -26.19
C HIS A 294 18.42 4.89 -25.98
N ARG A 295 17.70 4.20 -25.07
CA ARG A 295 16.37 4.66 -24.65
C ARG A 295 16.55 5.88 -23.77
N GLN A 296 16.06 7.02 -24.24
CA GLN A 296 16.02 8.25 -23.48
C GLN A 296 14.86 8.22 -22.48
N PHE A 297 15.15 8.42 -21.21
CA PHE A 297 14.15 8.50 -20.15
C PHE A 297 13.83 9.93 -19.75
N VAL A 298 14.87 10.81 -19.75
CA VAL A 298 14.74 12.23 -19.43
C VAL A 298 15.54 13.03 -20.44
N THR A 299 14.98 14.13 -20.92
CA THR A 299 15.60 14.99 -21.93
C THR A 299 15.55 16.43 -21.47
N ASP A 300 16.72 17.05 -21.30
CA ASP A 300 16.91 18.49 -21.06
C ASP A 300 16.03 19.03 -19.91
N LEU A 301 15.97 18.30 -18.79
CA LEU A 301 15.19 18.67 -17.62
C LEU A 301 15.91 19.79 -16.85
N ASN A 302 15.20 20.92 -16.68
CA ASN A 302 15.66 22.07 -15.94
C ASN A 302 14.70 22.40 -14.81
N PHE A 303 15.18 22.42 -13.55
CA PHE A 303 14.39 22.81 -12.41
C PHE A 303 15.26 23.22 -11.22
N SER A 304 14.67 23.96 -10.30
CA SER A 304 15.29 24.32 -9.03
C SER A 304 14.35 24.01 -7.87
N VAL A 305 14.89 23.75 -6.69
CA VAL A 305 14.14 23.49 -5.47
C VAL A 305 14.64 24.41 -4.37
N ALA A 306 13.72 25.09 -3.70
CA ALA A 306 14.06 25.98 -2.59
C ALA A 306 14.36 25.20 -1.30
N ARG A 307 15.07 25.83 -0.39
CA ARG A 307 15.31 25.29 0.94
C ARG A 307 13.99 25.20 1.72
N GLY A 308 13.74 24.04 2.35
CA GLY A 308 12.49 23.79 3.07
C GLY A 308 11.30 23.51 2.16
N GLU A 309 11.53 23.29 0.86
CA GLU A 309 10.49 22.94 -0.08
C GLU A 309 10.25 21.44 -0.15
N ILE A 310 8.98 21.05 -0.31
CA ILE A 310 8.57 19.71 -0.74
C ILE A 310 8.13 19.85 -2.19
N LEU A 311 8.95 19.36 -3.13
CA LEU A 311 8.71 19.35 -4.57
C LEU A 311 8.23 17.98 -5.01
N GLY A 312 7.10 17.92 -5.73
CA GLY A 312 6.62 16.71 -6.39
C GLY A 312 7.18 16.57 -7.81
N LEU A 313 7.51 15.35 -8.22
CA LEU A 313 7.67 14.97 -9.62
C LEU A 313 6.57 13.96 -9.96
N PHE A 314 5.74 14.28 -10.94
CA PHE A 314 4.63 13.43 -11.39
C PHE A 314 4.74 13.07 -12.85
N GLY A 315 4.31 11.88 -13.21
CA GLY A 315 4.21 11.41 -14.59
C GLY A 315 3.73 9.98 -14.64
N LEU A 316 3.22 9.56 -15.80
CA LEU A 316 2.83 8.16 -16.01
C LEU A 316 4.07 7.25 -15.98
N LEU A 317 3.85 5.95 -15.84
CA LEU A 317 4.91 4.95 -15.80
C LEU A 317 5.86 5.12 -17.01
N GLY A 318 7.17 5.27 -16.72
CA GLY A 318 8.19 5.52 -17.72
C GLY A 318 8.31 6.98 -18.16
N ALA A 319 7.70 7.94 -17.46
CA ALA A 319 7.83 9.37 -17.74
C ALA A 319 9.19 9.96 -17.34
N GLY A 320 10.04 9.21 -16.61
CA GLY A 320 11.39 9.66 -16.23
C GLY A 320 11.52 10.17 -14.79
N CYS A 321 10.45 10.10 -13.97
CA CYS A 321 10.47 10.62 -12.60
C CYS A 321 11.46 9.85 -11.69
N ALA A 322 11.36 8.52 -11.67
CA ALA A 322 12.25 7.68 -10.86
C ALA A 322 13.70 7.74 -11.36
N GLU A 323 13.89 7.74 -12.68
CA GLU A 323 15.18 7.84 -13.33
C GLU A 323 15.87 9.17 -12.99
N THR A 324 15.10 10.26 -12.91
CA THR A 324 15.60 11.57 -12.44
C THR A 324 16.14 11.48 -11.01
N MET A 325 15.41 10.83 -10.09
CA MET A 325 15.85 10.68 -8.70
C MET A 325 17.11 9.83 -8.58
N LEU A 326 17.17 8.72 -9.33
CA LEU A 326 18.36 7.86 -9.37
C LEU A 326 19.58 8.57 -9.95
N ALA A 327 19.39 9.39 -11.00
CA ALA A 327 20.46 10.18 -11.59
C ALA A 327 20.98 11.24 -10.62
N LEU A 328 20.11 11.98 -9.92
CA LEU A 328 20.50 12.95 -8.91
C LEU A 328 21.26 12.34 -7.74
N PHE A 329 21.00 11.07 -7.44
CA PHE A 329 21.68 10.33 -6.37
C PHE A 329 22.94 9.58 -6.83
N GLY A 330 23.23 9.57 -8.14
CA GLY A 330 24.35 8.80 -8.70
C GLY A 330 24.15 7.28 -8.65
N ALA A 331 22.90 6.82 -8.59
CA ALA A 331 22.52 5.41 -8.57
C ALA A 331 22.03 4.90 -9.93
N TRP A 332 21.91 5.74 -10.94
CA TRP A 332 21.52 5.34 -12.29
C TRP A 332 22.66 4.58 -12.98
N GLN A 333 22.34 3.39 -13.50
CA GLN A 333 23.29 2.55 -14.24
C GLN A 333 23.21 2.81 -15.74
N GLY A 334 23.39 4.05 -16.16
CA GLY A 334 23.31 4.44 -17.54
C GLY A 334 23.98 5.79 -17.77
N HIS A 335 23.66 6.40 -18.90
CA HIS A 335 24.24 7.69 -19.27
C HIS A 335 23.46 8.83 -18.60
N VAL A 336 24.19 9.74 -17.93
CA VAL A 336 23.65 10.94 -17.30
C VAL A 336 24.44 12.15 -17.79
N GLU A 337 23.74 13.12 -18.39
CA GLU A 337 24.28 14.41 -18.80
C GLU A 337 23.59 15.53 -18.05
N GLY A 338 24.24 16.69 -17.99
CA GLY A 338 23.71 17.87 -17.31
C GLY A 338 24.57 18.30 -16.12
N ARG A 339 24.12 19.32 -15.40
CA ARG A 339 24.82 19.89 -14.25
C ARG A 339 23.90 19.99 -13.04
N ILE A 340 24.44 19.65 -11.89
CA ILE A 340 23.72 19.70 -10.59
C ILE A 340 24.41 20.75 -9.72
N PHE A 341 23.61 21.62 -9.12
CA PHE A 341 24.09 22.65 -8.20
C PHE A 341 23.44 22.46 -6.83
N LEU A 342 24.22 22.55 -5.76
CA LEU A 342 23.73 22.57 -4.38
C LEU A 342 24.14 23.90 -3.72
N GLY A 343 23.14 24.66 -3.26
CA GLY A 343 23.39 25.98 -2.68
C GLY A 343 24.17 26.89 -3.60
N GLY A 344 23.94 26.83 -4.92
CA GLY A 344 24.61 27.61 -5.96
C GLY A 344 25.99 27.10 -6.36
N ARG A 345 26.53 26.04 -5.78
CA ARG A 345 27.80 25.41 -6.16
C ARG A 345 27.55 24.21 -7.05
N GLU A 346 28.24 24.13 -8.18
CA GLU A 346 28.22 22.96 -9.03
C GLU A 346 28.88 21.77 -8.33
N ILE A 347 28.24 20.62 -8.39
CA ILE A 347 28.75 19.36 -7.82
C ILE A 347 28.75 18.27 -8.90
N ALA A 348 29.68 17.32 -8.76
CA ALA A 348 29.71 16.11 -9.55
C ALA A 348 29.21 14.94 -8.71
N VAL A 349 28.13 14.29 -9.15
CA VAL A 349 27.56 13.10 -8.51
C VAL A 349 27.78 11.92 -9.44
N LYS A 350 28.80 11.10 -9.17
CA LYS A 350 29.15 9.91 -9.97
C LYS A 350 28.75 8.61 -9.28
N SER A 351 28.46 8.69 -7.98
CA SER A 351 28.14 7.54 -7.15
C SER A 351 27.20 7.94 -6.01
N PRO A 352 26.47 6.98 -5.39
CA PRO A 352 25.74 7.23 -4.16
C PRO A 352 26.59 7.80 -3.03
N SER A 353 27.87 7.39 -2.94
CA SER A 353 28.81 7.91 -1.94
C SER A 353 29.05 9.42 -2.12
N ASP A 354 29.19 9.89 -3.37
CA ASP A 354 29.33 11.32 -3.65
C ASP A 354 28.06 12.07 -3.22
N ALA A 355 26.87 11.54 -3.58
CA ALA A 355 25.61 12.15 -3.20
C ALA A 355 25.46 12.28 -1.68
N ILE A 356 25.78 11.21 -0.93
CA ILE A 356 25.73 11.21 0.55
C ILE A 356 26.70 12.25 1.10
N SER A 357 27.93 12.35 0.58
CA SER A 357 28.93 13.33 1.03
C SER A 357 28.47 14.77 0.84
N HIS A 358 27.62 15.02 -0.17
CA HIS A 358 26.98 16.30 -0.44
C HIS A 358 25.68 16.53 0.34
N GLY A 359 25.25 15.55 1.17
CA GLY A 359 24.06 15.66 1.99
C GLY A 359 22.75 15.32 1.26
N LEU A 360 22.81 14.52 0.19
CA LEU A 360 21.64 13.92 -0.43
C LEU A 360 21.37 12.54 0.17
N GLY A 361 20.10 12.16 0.28
CA GLY A 361 19.67 10.82 0.66
C GLY A 361 18.57 10.34 -0.28
N LEU A 362 18.52 9.04 -0.58
CA LEU A 362 17.54 8.43 -1.45
C LEU A 362 16.75 7.34 -0.71
N MET A 363 15.43 7.44 -0.74
CA MET A 363 14.53 6.36 -0.39
C MET A 363 14.06 5.69 -1.68
N ALA A 364 14.47 4.43 -1.86
CA ALA A 364 14.08 3.62 -3.02
C ALA A 364 12.63 3.12 -2.89
N GLN A 365 12.02 2.81 -4.04
CA GLN A 365 10.65 2.33 -4.15
C GLN A 365 10.42 1.00 -3.41
N ASP A 366 11.34 0.03 -3.55
CA ASP A 366 11.25 -1.25 -2.84
C ASP A 366 12.01 -1.21 -1.51
N ARG A 367 11.27 -1.47 -0.43
CA ARG A 367 11.83 -1.53 0.93
C ARG A 367 12.82 -2.68 1.12
N ARG A 368 12.64 -3.78 0.38
CA ARG A 368 13.52 -4.96 0.45
C ARG A 368 14.90 -4.65 -0.11
N ASP A 369 14.98 -3.77 -1.11
CA ASP A 369 16.25 -3.32 -1.67
C ASP A 369 16.91 -2.24 -0.79
N ALA A 370 16.10 -1.48 -0.04
CA ALA A 370 16.56 -0.37 0.77
C ALA A 370 16.98 -0.75 2.19
N LEU A 371 16.43 -1.84 2.76
CA LEU A 371 16.66 -2.28 4.14
C LEU A 371 17.33 -3.65 4.18
N ILE A 372 18.26 -3.83 5.10
CA ILE A 372 18.82 -5.16 5.38
C ILE A 372 17.88 -5.84 6.37
N ILE A 373 16.94 -6.62 5.83
CA ILE A 373 15.74 -7.13 6.53
C ILE A 373 16.06 -7.92 7.80
N ASP A 374 17.13 -8.73 7.78
CA ASP A 374 17.54 -9.58 8.90
C ASP A 374 18.39 -8.84 9.94
N HIS A 375 18.83 -7.61 9.64
CA HIS A 375 19.61 -6.79 10.55
C HIS A 375 18.71 -5.98 11.50
N SER A 376 19.31 -5.52 12.60
CA SER A 376 18.61 -4.74 13.61
C SER A 376 18.12 -3.39 13.05
N ILE A 377 17.13 -2.80 13.71
CA ILE A 377 16.68 -1.44 13.45
C ILE A 377 17.85 -0.47 13.63
N ALA A 378 18.66 -0.67 14.69
CA ALA A 378 19.82 0.15 14.97
C ALA A 378 20.87 0.11 13.87
N ASP A 379 21.20 -1.07 13.34
CA ASP A 379 22.16 -1.22 12.24
C ASP A 379 21.63 -0.55 10.97
N ASN A 380 20.35 -0.76 10.66
CA ASN A 380 19.71 -0.14 9.50
C ASN A 380 19.68 1.38 9.56
N ILE A 381 19.53 1.98 10.74
CA ILE A 381 19.58 3.45 10.92
C ILE A 381 21.03 3.95 10.79
N ALA A 382 22.00 3.22 11.37
CA ALA A 382 23.38 3.69 11.48
C ALA A 382 24.19 3.57 10.19
N ILE A 383 23.86 2.63 9.30
CA ILE A 383 24.70 2.22 8.16
C ILE A 383 25.12 3.39 7.25
N ALA A 384 24.28 4.40 7.06
CA ALA A 384 24.61 5.58 6.25
C ALA A 384 25.41 6.64 7.03
N SER A 385 25.65 6.46 8.33
CA SER A 385 26.28 7.45 9.21
C SER A 385 27.43 6.87 10.05
N LEU A 386 27.96 5.71 9.69
CA LEU A 386 29.05 5.04 10.40
C LEU A 386 30.26 5.94 10.71
N PRO A 387 30.73 6.81 9.79
CA PRO A 387 31.84 7.74 10.09
C PRO A 387 31.56 8.67 11.28
N ALA A 388 30.31 9.07 11.50
CA ALA A 388 29.93 9.97 12.59
C ALA A 388 29.93 9.30 13.98
N VAL A 389 29.95 7.97 14.02
CA VAL A 389 29.93 7.16 15.25
C VAL A 389 31.16 6.24 15.34
N THR A 390 32.22 6.55 14.58
CA THR A 390 33.49 5.81 14.57
C THR A 390 34.59 6.73 15.07
N GLU A 391 35.37 6.27 16.03
CA GLU A 391 36.56 6.96 16.57
C GLU A 391 37.77 6.04 16.48
N GLY A 392 38.88 6.50 15.92
CA GLY A 392 40.11 5.69 15.77
C GLY A 392 39.93 4.41 14.97
N GLY A 393 38.92 4.33 14.09
CA GLY A 393 38.61 3.10 13.32
C GLY A 393 37.69 2.12 14.05
N PHE A 394 37.27 2.42 15.28
CA PHE A 394 36.38 1.58 16.08
C PHE A 394 35.01 2.24 16.25
N LEU A 395 33.96 1.43 16.21
CA LEU A 395 32.58 1.86 16.38
C LEU A 395 32.30 2.19 17.86
N ASP A 396 31.92 3.44 18.17
CA ASP A 396 31.45 3.84 19.49
C ASP A 396 29.99 3.39 19.67
N LYS A 397 29.82 2.17 20.19
CA LYS A 397 28.48 1.57 20.42
C LYS A 397 27.58 2.40 21.34
N PRO A 398 28.04 2.97 22.48
CA PRO A 398 27.24 3.83 23.32
C PRO A 398 26.73 5.09 22.60
N LYS A 399 27.57 5.75 21.81
CA LYS A 399 27.22 6.94 21.03
C LYS A 399 26.19 6.59 19.94
N LEU A 400 26.40 5.46 19.23
CA LEU A 400 25.48 4.93 18.24
C LEU A 400 24.11 4.67 18.85
N ARG A 401 24.03 3.91 19.95
CA ARG A 401 22.76 3.57 20.60
C ARG A 401 21.97 4.80 21.06
N ARG A 402 22.64 5.80 21.63
CA ARG A 402 22.00 7.07 22.01
C ARG A 402 21.41 7.78 20.79
N ARG A 403 22.21 7.94 19.72
CA ARG A 403 21.77 8.61 18.49
C ARG A 403 20.59 7.88 17.83
N VAL A 404 20.62 6.55 17.80
CA VAL A 404 19.53 5.73 17.24
C VAL A 404 18.27 5.88 18.10
N ALA A 405 18.38 5.84 19.42
CA ALA A 405 17.23 6.01 20.33
C ALA A 405 16.55 7.38 20.14
N ASP A 406 17.34 8.46 20.01
CA ASP A 406 16.82 9.79 19.73
C ASP A 406 16.06 9.86 18.38
N LEU A 407 16.60 9.22 17.34
CA LEU A 407 15.97 9.18 16.01
C LEU A 407 14.71 8.32 15.99
N ILE A 408 14.69 7.18 16.70
CA ILE A 408 13.49 6.35 16.87
C ILE A 408 12.37 7.19 17.50
N GLY A 409 12.68 7.94 18.57
CA GLY A 409 11.73 8.83 19.21
C GLY A 409 11.27 9.97 18.31
N ARG A 410 12.20 10.63 17.61
CA ARG A 410 11.92 11.77 16.73
C ARG A 410 11.02 11.40 15.55
N VAL A 411 11.25 10.25 14.93
CA VAL A 411 10.48 9.78 13.76
C VAL A 411 9.23 8.99 14.18
N GLY A 412 9.14 8.63 15.47
CA GLY A 412 8.00 7.89 16.00
C GLY A 412 7.94 6.44 15.50
N ILE A 413 9.09 5.74 15.47
CA ILE A 413 9.15 4.32 15.10
C ILE A 413 8.57 3.51 16.25
N LYS A 414 7.52 2.74 15.97
CA LYS A 414 6.90 1.84 16.95
C LYS A 414 7.67 0.51 16.96
N ALA A 415 8.69 0.43 17.81
CA ALA A 415 9.50 -0.76 18.00
C ALA A 415 9.65 -1.07 19.49
N THR A 416 9.59 -2.38 19.84
CA THR A 416 9.77 -2.82 21.23
C THR A 416 11.25 -2.70 21.66
N PHE A 417 12.18 -3.01 20.75
CA PHE A 417 13.63 -2.95 20.98
C PHE A 417 14.33 -2.51 19.70
N MET A 418 15.35 -1.65 19.82
CA MET A 418 16.16 -1.22 18.67
C MET A 418 17.01 -2.34 18.05
N ASP A 419 17.26 -3.42 18.81
CA ASP A 419 18.02 -4.58 18.39
C ASP A 419 17.14 -5.63 17.67
N ALA A 420 15.81 -5.40 17.55
CA ALA A 420 14.92 -6.27 16.79
C ALA A 420 15.22 -6.15 15.29
N ALA A 421 15.04 -7.27 14.56
CA ALA A 421 15.18 -7.27 13.11
C ALA A 421 14.16 -6.32 12.45
N VAL A 422 14.60 -5.51 11.49
CA VAL A 422 13.75 -4.53 10.83
C VAL A 422 12.60 -5.19 10.05
N GLY A 423 12.79 -6.44 9.61
CA GLY A 423 11.76 -7.25 8.96
C GLY A 423 10.53 -7.53 9.81
N SER A 424 10.63 -7.44 11.16
CA SER A 424 9.50 -7.62 12.07
C SER A 424 8.57 -6.42 12.15
N LEU A 425 8.96 -5.28 11.60
CA LEU A 425 8.17 -4.05 11.61
C LEU A 425 7.11 -4.02 10.51
N SER A 426 6.00 -3.30 10.78
CA SER A 426 5.04 -2.95 9.73
C SER A 426 5.68 -2.08 8.65
N GLY A 427 5.10 -2.08 7.44
CA GLY A 427 5.61 -1.32 6.31
C GLY A 427 5.82 0.17 6.59
N GLY A 428 4.89 0.82 7.28
CA GLY A 428 5.04 2.22 7.67
C GLY A 428 6.20 2.46 8.65
N ASN A 429 6.45 1.54 9.60
CA ASN A 429 7.60 1.64 10.49
C ASN A 429 8.93 1.35 9.75
N GLN A 430 8.94 0.47 8.76
CA GLN A 430 10.11 0.25 7.89
C GLN A 430 10.46 1.52 7.09
N GLN A 431 9.46 2.26 6.58
CA GLN A 431 9.68 3.55 5.93
C GLN A 431 10.25 4.59 6.89
N LYS A 432 9.74 4.64 8.12
CA LYS A 432 10.30 5.52 9.15
C LYS A 432 11.76 5.18 9.51
N VAL A 433 12.15 3.90 9.48
CA VAL A 433 13.56 3.48 9.64
C VAL A 433 14.43 4.05 8.51
N GLN A 434 13.95 4.06 7.26
CA GLN A 434 14.68 4.68 6.16
C GLN A 434 14.83 6.20 6.35
N ILE A 435 13.76 6.89 6.77
CA ILE A 435 13.85 8.33 7.09
C ILE A 435 14.88 8.56 8.22
N ALA A 436 14.82 7.77 9.29
CA ALA A 436 15.76 7.87 10.41
C ALA A 436 17.21 7.65 9.97
N ARG A 437 17.48 6.70 9.04
CA ARG A 437 18.79 6.47 8.43
C ARG A 437 19.36 7.74 7.78
N TRP A 438 18.55 8.42 6.97
CA TRP A 438 18.99 9.62 6.29
C TRP A 438 19.13 10.81 7.24
N LEU A 439 18.32 10.87 8.28
CA LEU A 439 18.53 11.86 9.36
C LEU A 439 19.81 11.58 10.15
N ALA A 440 20.17 10.30 10.37
CA ALA A 440 21.43 9.91 10.97
C ALA A 440 22.63 10.37 10.13
N ALA A 441 22.53 10.36 8.81
CA ALA A 441 23.54 10.83 7.87
C ALA A 441 23.55 12.36 7.69
N ASP A 442 22.77 13.10 8.47
CA ASP A 442 22.61 14.57 8.37
C ASP A 442 22.22 15.07 6.98
N THR A 443 21.38 14.31 6.29
CA THR A 443 20.91 14.62 4.94
C THR A 443 20.12 15.93 4.92
N ARG A 444 20.45 16.80 3.95
CA ARG A 444 19.78 18.09 3.73
C ARG A 444 18.70 18.02 2.67
N ILE A 445 18.86 17.12 1.70
CA ILE A 445 17.93 16.91 0.59
C ILE A 445 17.56 15.43 0.55
N LEU A 446 16.27 15.15 0.71
CA LEU A 446 15.72 13.81 0.67
C LEU A 446 15.02 13.58 -0.68
N LEU A 447 15.52 12.62 -1.45
CA LEU A 447 14.92 12.12 -2.66
C LEU A 447 14.06 10.89 -2.32
N GLN A 448 12.80 10.86 -2.76
CA GLN A 448 11.86 9.81 -2.35
C GLN A 448 11.09 9.27 -3.56
N ILE A 449 11.21 7.97 -3.81
CA ILE A 449 10.55 7.29 -4.93
C ILE A 449 9.43 6.41 -4.38
N ASP A 450 8.15 6.75 -4.68
CA ASP A 450 6.94 6.05 -4.23
C ASP A 450 6.99 5.65 -2.74
N PRO A 451 7.32 6.58 -1.82
CA PRO A 451 7.70 6.25 -0.44
C PRO A 451 6.56 5.68 0.40
N THR A 452 5.31 5.88 0.02
CA THR A 452 4.14 5.38 0.75
C THR A 452 3.46 4.20 0.05
N ARG A 453 4.06 3.66 -1.00
CA ARG A 453 3.51 2.52 -1.73
C ARG A 453 3.37 1.31 -0.81
N GLY A 454 2.14 0.77 -0.75
CA GLY A 454 1.82 -0.37 0.12
C GLY A 454 1.90 -0.06 1.62
N VAL A 455 1.75 1.22 1.98
CA VAL A 455 1.61 1.70 3.35
C VAL A 455 0.14 2.07 3.57
N ASP A 456 -0.37 1.81 4.76
CA ASP A 456 -1.75 2.18 5.10
C ASP A 456 -1.95 3.70 5.23
N VAL A 457 -3.22 4.13 5.17
CA VAL A 457 -3.60 5.56 5.20
C VAL A 457 -3.09 6.26 6.46
N GLY A 458 -3.09 5.58 7.63
CA GLY A 458 -2.60 6.17 8.87
C GLY A 458 -1.09 6.36 8.88
N ALA A 459 -0.34 5.34 8.45
CA ALA A 459 1.10 5.45 8.35
C ALA A 459 1.52 6.46 7.26
N ARG A 460 0.77 6.59 6.15
CA ARG A 460 0.96 7.64 5.14
C ARG A 460 0.83 9.03 5.79
N ALA A 461 -0.23 9.27 6.55
CA ALA A 461 -0.44 10.54 7.24
C ALA A 461 0.70 10.87 8.23
N GLU A 462 1.21 9.86 8.97
CA GLU A 462 2.36 10.00 9.85
C GLU A 462 3.65 10.38 9.06
N ILE A 463 3.90 9.74 7.91
CA ILE A 463 5.04 10.03 7.04
C ILE A 463 4.94 11.47 6.47
N HIS A 464 3.77 11.88 5.98
CA HIS A 464 3.53 13.24 5.51
C HIS A 464 3.74 14.29 6.62
N ALA A 465 3.34 13.99 7.86
CA ALA A 465 3.60 14.86 9.01
C ALA A 465 5.10 14.99 9.29
N ILE A 466 5.87 13.90 9.19
CA ILE A 466 7.34 13.91 9.31
C ILE A 466 7.94 14.79 8.22
N TRP A 467 7.54 14.67 6.95
CA TRP A 467 8.05 15.50 5.87
C TRP A 467 7.78 16.98 6.08
N ARG A 468 6.55 17.34 6.48
CA ARG A 468 6.22 18.74 6.80
C ARG A 468 7.07 19.27 7.93
N GLY A 469 7.33 18.46 8.97
CA GLY A 469 8.23 18.82 10.06
C GLY A 469 9.67 19.06 9.59
N LEU A 470 10.20 18.16 8.75
CA LEU A 470 11.55 18.27 8.19
C LEU A 470 11.69 19.47 7.25
N ALA A 471 10.67 19.76 6.45
CA ALA A 471 10.63 20.94 5.59
C ALA A 471 10.63 22.23 6.40
N ALA A 472 9.85 22.30 7.50
CA ALA A 472 9.83 23.42 8.43
C ALA A 472 11.19 23.64 9.14
N GLU A 473 11.99 22.58 9.32
CA GLU A 473 13.37 22.64 9.81
C GLU A 473 14.37 23.09 8.73
N GLY A 474 13.91 23.36 7.49
CA GLY A 474 14.74 23.79 6.38
C GLY A 474 15.37 22.64 5.57
N ARG A 475 14.95 21.39 5.75
CA ARG A 475 15.34 20.28 4.86
C ARG A 475 14.47 20.30 3.62
N THR A 476 15.07 19.96 2.49
CA THR A 476 14.38 19.92 1.19
C THR A 476 13.99 18.49 0.87
N ILE A 477 12.79 18.31 0.32
CA ILE A 477 12.28 16.98 -0.05
C ILE A 477 11.87 17.04 -1.52
N ILE A 478 12.32 16.06 -2.31
CA ILE A 478 11.85 15.83 -3.67
C ILE A 478 11.18 14.45 -3.66
N VAL A 479 9.92 14.40 -4.02
CA VAL A 479 9.12 13.16 -3.96
C VAL A 479 8.49 12.86 -5.31
N THR A 480 8.55 11.61 -5.74
CA THR A 480 7.73 11.10 -6.83
C THR A 480 6.76 10.07 -6.29
N SER A 481 5.54 10.11 -6.77
CA SER A 481 4.49 9.15 -6.40
C SER A 481 3.68 8.77 -7.63
N SER A 482 3.31 7.50 -7.71
CA SER A 482 2.33 7.00 -8.67
C SER A 482 0.90 7.45 -8.35
N GLU A 483 0.65 7.95 -7.12
CA GLU A 483 -0.64 8.45 -6.66
C GLU A 483 -0.63 10.00 -6.71
N ALA A 484 -1.37 10.58 -7.66
CA ALA A 484 -1.46 12.05 -7.81
C ALA A 484 -1.99 12.73 -6.55
N GLU A 485 -2.98 12.10 -5.87
CA GLU A 485 -3.57 12.58 -4.61
C GLU A 485 -2.50 12.81 -3.53
N GLU A 486 -1.51 11.91 -3.41
CA GLU A 486 -0.41 12.07 -2.45
C GLU A 486 0.39 13.35 -2.66
N LEU A 487 0.73 13.64 -3.92
CA LEU A 487 1.50 14.84 -4.25
C LEU A 487 0.70 16.13 -4.01
N VAL A 488 -0.60 16.10 -4.30
CA VAL A 488 -1.51 17.23 -4.02
C VAL A 488 -1.56 17.51 -2.52
N ASP A 489 -1.56 16.47 -1.68
CA ASP A 489 -1.68 16.58 -0.24
C ASP A 489 -0.44 17.15 0.45
N VAL A 490 0.77 16.91 -0.12
CA VAL A 490 2.00 17.14 0.63
C VAL A 490 2.96 18.12 -0.04
N CYS A 491 2.86 18.35 -1.37
CA CYS A 491 3.81 19.17 -2.11
C CYS A 491 3.42 20.65 -2.13
N HIS A 492 4.40 21.55 -2.14
CA HIS A 492 4.20 22.97 -2.40
C HIS A 492 3.91 23.23 -3.87
N ARG A 493 4.53 22.47 -4.74
CA ARG A 493 4.31 22.41 -6.20
C ARG A 493 4.73 21.07 -6.75
N VAL A 494 4.22 20.76 -7.95
CA VAL A 494 4.52 19.52 -8.67
C VAL A 494 4.95 19.84 -10.10
N LEU A 495 6.07 19.26 -10.51
CA LEU A 495 6.53 19.25 -11.89
C LEU A 495 5.97 18.01 -12.57
N VAL A 496 5.32 18.18 -13.72
CA VAL A 496 4.75 17.09 -14.49
C VAL A 496 5.67 16.74 -15.65
N LEU A 497 6.11 15.49 -15.67
CA LEU A 497 6.94 14.91 -16.72
C LEU A 497 6.08 14.06 -17.66
N ARG A 498 6.28 14.22 -18.96
CA ARG A 498 5.69 13.39 -20.01
C ARG A 498 6.74 13.05 -21.06
N GLN A 499 6.95 11.75 -21.29
CA GLN A 499 7.96 11.24 -22.22
C GLN A 499 9.36 11.87 -22.00
N GLY A 500 9.75 11.97 -20.72
CA GLY A 500 11.06 12.48 -20.33
C GLY A 500 11.21 14.00 -20.37
N ARG A 501 10.16 14.77 -20.62
CA ARG A 501 10.21 16.24 -20.70
C ARG A 501 9.29 16.87 -19.67
N LEU A 502 9.70 18.01 -19.13
CA LEU A 502 8.85 18.85 -18.29
C LEU A 502 7.74 19.48 -19.15
N VAL A 503 6.49 19.19 -18.83
CA VAL A 503 5.32 19.69 -19.59
C VAL A 503 4.48 20.70 -18.80
N ALA A 504 4.53 20.65 -17.47
CA ALA A 504 3.80 21.58 -16.61
C ALA A 504 4.46 21.72 -15.24
N GLU A 505 4.24 22.86 -14.60
CA GLU A 505 4.49 23.12 -13.19
C GLU A 505 3.19 23.59 -12.56
N LEU A 506 2.68 22.85 -11.58
CA LEU A 506 1.40 23.12 -10.92
C LEU A 506 1.62 23.55 -9.47
N THR A 507 0.98 24.67 -9.10
CA THR A 507 1.12 25.28 -7.78
C THR A 507 -0.24 25.78 -7.26
N GLY A 508 -0.40 25.89 -5.94
CA GLY A 508 -1.58 26.49 -5.31
C GLY A 508 -2.89 25.91 -5.81
N PRO A 509 -3.87 26.76 -6.26
CA PRO A 509 -5.16 26.27 -6.71
C PRO A 509 -5.14 25.37 -7.96
N GLN A 510 -4.06 25.42 -8.75
CA GLN A 510 -3.90 24.57 -9.92
C GLN A 510 -3.39 23.17 -9.57
N LEU A 511 -2.87 22.98 -8.36
CA LEU A 511 -2.35 21.68 -7.90
C LEU A 511 -3.54 20.81 -7.47
N THR A 512 -4.13 20.11 -8.43
CA THR A 512 -5.21 19.17 -8.24
C THR A 512 -4.91 17.87 -8.99
N GLU A 513 -5.52 16.77 -8.54
CA GLU A 513 -5.35 15.45 -9.17
C GLU A 513 -5.71 15.47 -10.66
N ASP A 514 -6.84 16.11 -11.01
CA ASP A 514 -7.29 16.22 -12.40
C ASP A 514 -6.28 16.96 -13.28
N HIS A 515 -5.73 18.08 -12.81
CA HIS A 515 -4.73 18.83 -13.57
C HIS A 515 -3.42 18.07 -13.72
N LEU A 516 -3.00 17.32 -12.69
CA LEU A 516 -1.80 16.46 -12.78
C LEU A 516 -2.00 15.36 -13.85
N LEU A 517 -3.13 14.66 -13.81
CA LEU A 517 -3.46 13.61 -14.77
C LEU A 517 -3.61 14.16 -16.19
N LEU A 518 -4.28 15.29 -16.36
CA LEU A 518 -4.46 15.95 -17.65
C LEU A 518 -3.12 16.34 -18.27
N ALA A 519 -2.24 16.96 -17.50
CA ALA A 519 -0.90 17.35 -17.97
C ALA A 519 -0.05 16.11 -18.31
N ALA A 520 -0.12 15.04 -17.51
CA ALA A 520 0.65 13.83 -17.72
C ALA A 520 0.16 13.02 -18.94
N THR A 521 -1.14 13.03 -19.23
CA THR A 521 -1.73 12.33 -20.39
C THR A 521 -1.66 13.16 -21.67
N GLY A 522 -1.74 14.49 -21.58
CA GLY A 522 -1.72 15.42 -22.70
C GLY A 522 -3.03 15.48 -23.49
N VAL A 523 -4.14 15.13 -22.82
CA VAL A 523 -5.51 15.22 -23.38
C VAL A 523 -6.13 16.55 -23.01
#